data_e983e6537277e7f18cb1e1488a6646c1
#
_entry.id   e983e6537277e7f18cb1e1488a6646c1
#
_cell.length_a   1.000
_cell.length_b   1.000
_cell.length_c   1.000
_cell.angle_alpha   90.00
_cell.angle_beta   90.00
_cell.angle_gamma   90.00
#
_symmetry.space_group_name_H-M   'P 1'
#
loop_
_entity.id
_entity.type
_entity.pdbx_description
1 polymer ?
#
loop_
_entity_poly.entity_id
_entity_poly.type
_entity_poly.pdbx_seq_one_letter_code
_entity_poly.pdbx_strand_id
1 'polypeptide(L)'
;MGFDRQYSREFVRTFFTSPAAVTDAEDSAKMLQKGAQLRGMQAPDVWVPDNEDATAPVMRDEGVQNIVEVVAQHGADFPGEIHPRIVWHRPDPAMRYRGLQQMVKIADPDAGAIDHIDGFVIPEVGDVDDWKKADEAITQAETQHGLEAGTLS
;
A
#
# COMPACT_ATOMS: atom_id res chain seq x y z
N MET A 1 22.51 -7.70 -3.91
CA MET A 1 21.99 -9.04 -4.21
C MET A 1 20.48 -8.95 -4.08
N GLY A 2 19.76 -8.81 -5.20
CA GLY A 2 18.31 -8.89 -5.18
C GLY A 2 17.90 -10.28 -4.71
N PHE A 3 17.14 -10.37 -3.64
CA PHE A 3 16.44 -11.60 -3.31
C PHE A 3 15.48 -11.84 -4.47
N ASP A 4 15.70 -12.95 -5.17
CA ASP A 4 14.79 -13.44 -6.19
C ASP A 4 13.45 -13.68 -5.48
N ARG A 5 12.46 -12.80 -5.69
CA ARG A 5 11.12 -12.92 -5.10
C ARG A 5 10.40 -14.09 -5.76
N GLN A 6 10.77 -15.31 -5.37
CA GLN A 6 10.16 -16.56 -5.85
C GLN A 6 8.81 -16.88 -5.18
N TYR A 7 8.08 -15.88 -4.70
CA TYR A 7 6.72 -16.14 -4.25
C TYR A 7 5.76 -15.98 -5.42
N SER A 8 5.40 -17.11 -6.00
CA SER A 8 4.27 -17.15 -6.93
C SER A 8 3.00 -16.81 -6.15
N ARG A 9 2.14 -15.93 -6.70
CA ARG A 9 0.82 -15.56 -6.14
C ARG A 9 -0.05 -16.78 -5.80
N GLU A 10 0.29 -17.96 -6.31
CA GLU A 10 -0.38 -19.24 -6.05
C GLU A 10 -0.19 -19.74 -4.61
N PHE A 11 0.73 -19.18 -3.83
CA PHE A 11 1.09 -19.68 -2.49
C PHE A 11 0.97 -18.66 -1.37
N VAL A 12 0.25 -17.56 -1.58
CA VAL A 12 -0.02 -16.59 -0.50
C VAL A 12 -0.85 -17.27 0.59
N ARG A 13 -0.30 -17.37 1.80
CA ARG A 13 -0.91 -18.02 2.96
C ARG A 13 -1.22 -17.07 4.08
N THR A 14 -0.46 -15.98 4.18
CA THR A 14 -0.51 -15.06 5.31
C THR A 14 -0.53 -13.61 4.86
N PHE A 15 -1.46 -12.85 5.45
CA PHE A 15 -1.51 -11.39 5.35
C PHE A 15 -1.24 -10.80 6.73
N PHE A 16 -0.49 -9.73 6.78
CA PHE A 16 -0.29 -8.95 7.99
C PHE A 16 -0.62 -7.49 7.72
N THR A 17 -1.57 -6.95 8.45
CA THR A 17 -2.00 -5.56 8.36
C THR A 17 -1.40 -4.77 9.51
N SER A 18 -0.78 -3.63 9.21
CA SER A 18 -0.30 -2.69 10.22
C SER A 18 -0.79 -1.28 9.93
N PRO A 19 -1.24 -0.51 10.95
CA PRO A 19 -1.69 0.86 10.74
C PRO A 19 -0.58 1.72 10.16
N ALA A 20 -0.93 2.55 9.17
CA ALA A 20 0.00 3.49 8.55
C ALA A 20 0.40 4.63 9.49
N ALA A 21 -0.51 5.03 10.38
CA ALA A 21 -0.23 5.97 11.44
C ALA A 21 -1.06 5.64 12.69
N VAL A 22 -0.50 5.87 13.87
CA VAL A 22 -1.19 5.71 15.15
C VAL A 22 -1.27 7.05 15.87
N THR A 23 -2.44 7.32 16.46
CA THR A 23 -2.67 8.52 17.29
C THR A 23 -1.92 8.42 18.61
N ASP A 24 -1.62 9.57 19.21
CA ASP A 24 -1.07 9.69 20.58
C ASP A 24 0.26 8.92 20.79
N ALA A 25 1.00 8.72 19.70
CA ALA A 25 2.33 8.12 19.73
C ALA A 25 3.39 9.20 19.51
N GLU A 26 4.52 9.07 20.21
CA GLU A 26 5.71 9.90 19.97
C GLU A 26 6.23 9.73 18.53
N ASP A 27 6.07 8.51 18.01
CA ASP A 27 6.33 8.16 16.60
C ASP A 27 5.08 7.49 16.03
N SER A 28 4.36 8.20 15.16
CA SER A 28 3.12 7.72 14.54
C SER A 28 3.36 6.52 13.61
N ALA A 29 4.55 6.38 13.03
CA ALA A 29 4.93 5.29 12.13
C ALA A 29 5.41 4.02 12.83
N LYS A 30 5.52 4.00 14.16
CA LYS A 30 6.15 2.90 14.93
C LYS A 30 5.61 1.50 14.62
N MET A 31 4.30 1.37 14.37
CA MET A 31 3.69 0.08 14.05
C MET A 31 3.99 -0.35 12.62
N LEU A 32 4.03 0.61 11.71
CA LEU A 32 4.42 0.40 10.33
C LEU A 32 5.88 -0.05 10.23
N GLN A 33 6.78 0.63 10.92
CA GLN A 33 8.22 0.26 11.00
C GLN A 33 8.42 -1.16 11.55
N LYS A 34 7.66 -1.55 12.60
CA LYS A 34 7.69 -2.92 13.10
C LYS A 34 7.25 -3.94 12.07
N GLY A 35 6.19 -3.64 11.31
CA GLY A 35 5.73 -4.49 10.21
C GLY A 35 6.82 -4.68 9.14
N ALA A 36 7.43 -3.57 8.71
CA ALA A 36 8.51 -3.56 7.73
C ALA A 36 9.77 -4.35 8.15
N GLN A 37 9.96 -4.57 9.46
CA GLN A 37 11.12 -5.26 10.01
C GLN A 37 10.92 -6.76 10.28
N LEU A 38 9.73 -7.30 10.01
CA LEU A 38 9.45 -8.72 10.17
C LEU A 38 10.32 -9.55 9.22
N ARG A 39 10.93 -10.62 9.73
CA ARG A 39 11.85 -11.48 8.97
C ARG A 39 11.65 -12.96 9.29
N GLY A 40 12.11 -13.82 8.39
CA GLY A 40 12.07 -15.27 8.57
C GLY A 40 10.65 -15.78 8.78
N MET A 41 10.43 -16.64 9.77
CA MET A 41 9.12 -17.23 10.07
C MET A 41 8.08 -16.23 10.60
N GLN A 42 8.47 -15.02 10.98
CA GLN A 42 7.57 -13.96 11.43
C GLN A 42 7.12 -13.07 10.29
N ALA A 43 7.81 -13.10 9.15
CA ALA A 43 7.40 -12.32 7.98
C ALA A 43 6.17 -12.95 7.33
N PRO A 44 5.13 -12.15 7.03
CA PRO A 44 3.99 -12.61 6.24
C PRO A 44 4.38 -12.76 4.76
N ASP A 45 3.58 -13.50 4.00
CA ASP A 45 3.71 -13.54 2.54
C ASP A 45 3.33 -12.18 1.92
N VAL A 46 2.35 -11.49 2.52
CA VAL A 46 1.93 -10.14 2.13
C VAL A 46 1.83 -9.24 3.35
N TRP A 47 2.52 -8.11 3.29
CA TRP A 47 2.37 -7.03 4.26
C TRP A 47 1.49 -5.93 3.68
N VAL A 48 0.48 -5.53 4.46
CA VAL A 48 -0.50 -4.50 4.12
C VAL A 48 -0.33 -3.29 5.03
N PRO A 49 0.47 -2.28 4.63
CA PRO A 49 0.42 -0.96 5.24
C PRO A 49 -0.98 -0.37 5.11
N ASP A 50 -1.68 -0.18 6.21
CA ASP A 50 -3.11 0.10 6.18
C ASP A 50 -3.42 1.56 6.50
N ASN A 51 -3.84 2.31 5.49
CA ASN A 51 -4.27 3.70 5.62
C ASN A 51 -5.81 3.87 5.60
N GLU A 52 -6.54 2.78 5.76
CA GLU A 52 -8.00 2.79 5.79
C GLU A 52 -8.53 2.53 7.20
N ASP A 53 -8.93 1.30 7.53
CA ASP A 53 -9.58 0.97 8.81
C ASP A 53 -8.63 1.03 10.01
N ALA A 54 -7.38 0.63 9.85
CA ALA A 54 -6.42 0.62 10.94
C ALA A 54 -5.81 2.00 11.23
N THR A 55 -6.04 3.00 10.36
CA THR A 55 -5.55 4.37 10.54
C THR A 55 -6.72 5.32 10.77
N ALA A 56 -6.67 6.05 11.89
CA ALA A 56 -7.71 7.03 12.22
C ALA A 56 -7.85 8.07 11.08
N PRO A 57 -9.08 8.49 10.71
CA PRO A 57 -9.30 9.40 9.59
C PRO A 57 -8.48 10.70 9.63
N VAL A 58 -8.22 11.23 10.83
CA VAL A 58 -7.41 12.44 11.02
C VAL A 58 -5.93 12.22 10.77
N MET A 59 -5.46 10.98 10.78
CA MET A 59 -4.06 10.60 10.58
C MET A 59 -3.77 10.11 9.14
N ARG A 60 -4.76 10.04 8.27
CA ARG A 60 -4.60 9.39 6.95
C ARG A 60 -3.62 10.11 6.02
N ASP A 61 -3.48 11.43 6.11
CA ASP A 61 -2.51 12.16 5.30
C ASP A 61 -1.08 11.92 5.80
N GLU A 62 -0.89 11.85 7.10
CA GLU A 62 0.37 11.43 7.73
C GLU A 62 0.66 9.95 7.45
N GLY A 63 -0.36 9.10 7.48
CA GLY A 63 -0.25 7.68 7.14
C GLY A 63 0.29 7.43 5.72
N VAL A 64 -0.13 8.23 4.72
CA VAL A 64 0.44 8.16 3.36
C VAL A 64 1.93 8.48 3.39
N GLN A 65 2.32 9.54 4.09
CA GLN A 65 3.72 9.93 4.20
C GLN A 65 4.55 8.84 4.89
N ASN A 66 4.06 8.29 5.99
CA ASN A 66 4.70 7.19 6.69
C ASN A 66 4.88 5.95 5.81
N ILE A 67 3.86 5.59 5.00
CA ILE A 67 3.97 4.48 4.04
C ILE A 67 5.12 4.74 3.08
N VAL A 68 5.16 5.92 2.46
CA VAL A 68 6.22 6.28 1.52
C VAL A 68 7.60 6.17 2.17
N GLU A 69 7.80 6.81 3.32
CA GLU A 69 9.09 6.84 4.00
C GLU A 69 9.54 5.44 4.47
N VAL A 70 8.64 4.68 5.13
CA VAL A 70 8.98 3.37 5.68
C VAL A 70 9.20 2.33 4.58
N VAL A 71 8.38 2.35 3.51
CA VAL A 71 8.57 1.42 2.38
C VAL A 71 9.83 1.76 1.60
N ALA A 72 10.12 3.03 1.32
CA ALA A 72 11.36 3.42 0.67
C ALA A 72 12.61 3.00 1.48
N GLN A 73 12.54 3.10 2.81
CA GLN A 73 13.65 2.75 3.69
C GLN A 73 13.86 1.25 3.89
N HIS A 74 12.78 0.47 3.98
CA HIS A 74 12.82 -0.92 4.43
C HIS A 74 12.28 -1.94 3.42
N GLY A 75 11.62 -1.47 2.36
CA GLY A 75 10.94 -2.35 1.40
C GLY A 75 11.88 -3.32 0.70
N ALA A 76 13.09 -2.88 0.35
CA ALA A 76 14.10 -3.72 -0.29
C ALA A 76 14.49 -4.96 0.54
N ASP A 77 14.40 -4.86 1.85
CA ASP A 77 14.74 -5.95 2.77
C ASP A 77 13.52 -6.80 3.18
N PHE A 78 12.31 -6.37 2.84
CA PHE A 78 11.10 -7.13 3.19
C PHE A 78 10.99 -8.38 2.31
N PRO A 79 10.80 -9.57 2.88
CA PRO A 79 10.90 -10.82 2.11
C PRO A 79 9.63 -11.19 1.32
N GLY A 80 8.50 -10.55 1.61
CA GLY A 80 7.19 -10.80 0.98
C GLY A 80 6.78 -9.69 0.04
N GLU A 81 5.52 -9.71 -0.38
CA GLU A 81 4.90 -8.64 -1.17
C GLU A 81 4.43 -7.50 -0.27
N ILE A 82 4.42 -6.27 -0.79
CA ILE A 82 3.98 -5.06 -0.09
C ILE A 82 2.81 -4.46 -0.86
N HIS A 83 1.63 -4.45 -0.23
CA HIS A 83 0.39 -3.95 -0.82
C HIS A 83 -0.28 -2.93 0.11
N PRO A 84 0.02 -1.62 -0.01
CA PRO A 84 -0.66 -0.61 0.79
C PRO A 84 -2.18 -0.65 0.59
N ARG A 85 -2.95 -0.60 1.67
CA ARG A 85 -4.40 -0.41 1.62
C ARG A 85 -4.72 1.07 1.68
N ILE A 86 -5.36 1.58 0.62
CA ILE A 86 -5.77 2.97 0.51
C ILE A 86 -7.23 3.15 0.96
N VAL A 87 -7.64 4.38 1.23
CA VAL A 87 -9.06 4.66 1.43
C VAL A 87 -9.83 4.49 0.13
N TRP A 88 -10.98 3.81 0.22
CA TRP A 88 -11.88 3.64 -0.90
C TRP A 88 -13.27 3.41 -0.35
N HIS A 89 -14.26 4.12 -0.83
CA HIS A 89 -15.64 3.89 -0.43
C HIS A 89 -16.53 3.91 -1.66
N ARG A 90 -17.09 2.77 -1.96
CA ARG A 90 -17.87 2.50 -3.17
C ARG A 90 -18.92 3.55 -3.50
N PRO A 91 -19.83 3.93 -2.57
CA PRO A 91 -20.87 4.90 -2.86
C PRO A 91 -20.41 6.36 -2.83
N ASP A 92 -19.22 6.67 -2.31
CA ASP A 92 -18.75 8.04 -2.15
C ASP A 92 -17.64 8.40 -3.15
N PRO A 93 -17.96 9.24 -4.18
CA PRO A 93 -16.96 9.67 -5.14
C PRO A 93 -15.80 10.46 -4.55
N ALA A 94 -16.02 11.20 -3.45
CA ALA A 94 -14.95 11.95 -2.80
C ALA A 94 -13.93 11.02 -2.15
N MET A 95 -14.37 9.91 -1.56
CA MET A 95 -13.49 8.90 -0.99
C MET A 95 -12.71 8.13 -2.07
N ARG A 96 -13.34 7.82 -3.22
CA ARG A 96 -12.62 7.24 -4.36
C ARG A 96 -11.54 8.18 -4.90
N TYR A 97 -11.86 9.47 -5.03
CA TYR A 97 -10.89 10.47 -5.46
C TYR A 97 -9.73 10.60 -4.45
N ARG A 98 -10.03 10.56 -3.15
CA ARG A 98 -9.00 10.53 -2.11
C ARG A 98 -8.10 9.30 -2.21
N GLY A 99 -8.68 8.14 -2.48
CA GLY A 99 -7.93 6.90 -2.72
C GLY A 99 -6.98 7.02 -3.91
N LEU A 100 -7.45 7.56 -5.02
CA LEU A 100 -6.60 7.85 -6.18
C LEU A 100 -5.43 8.78 -5.80
N GLN A 101 -5.71 9.87 -5.06
CA GLN A 101 -4.65 10.77 -4.61
C GLN A 101 -3.63 10.08 -3.70
N GLN A 102 -4.05 9.14 -2.85
CA GLN A 102 -3.15 8.33 -2.04
C GLN A 102 -2.28 7.42 -2.90
N MET A 103 -2.88 6.70 -3.87
CA MET A 103 -2.12 5.87 -4.81
C MET A 103 -1.07 6.69 -5.56
N VAL A 104 -1.45 7.85 -6.11
CA VAL A 104 -0.53 8.75 -6.82
C VAL A 104 0.65 9.17 -5.93
N LYS A 105 0.40 9.53 -4.67
CA LYS A 105 1.48 9.92 -3.75
C LYS A 105 2.41 8.75 -3.38
N ILE A 106 1.83 7.57 -3.16
CA ILE A 106 2.61 6.38 -2.77
C ILE A 106 3.42 5.86 -3.97
N ALA A 107 2.87 5.96 -5.17
CA ALA A 107 3.51 5.52 -6.41
C ALA A 107 4.48 6.54 -7.02
N ASP A 108 4.76 7.64 -6.35
CA ASP A 108 5.68 8.68 -6.83
C ASP A 108 7.10 8.09 -6.97
N PRO A 109 7.66 8.02 -8.19
CA PRO A 109 9.00 7.46 -8.41
C PRO A 109 10.10 8.22 -7.68
N ASP A 110 9.95 9.53 -7.51
CA ASP A 110 10.93 10.38 -6.83
C ASP A 110 10.97 10.11 -5.31
N ALA A 111 9.91 9.51 -4.77
CA ALA A 111 9.83 9.13 -3.36
C ALA A 111 10.44 7.76 -3.04
N GLY A 112 10.67 6.90 -4.04
CA GLY A 112 11.38 5.62 -3.92
C GLY A 112 10.58 4.47 -3.33
N ALA A 113 9.36 4.68 -2.87
CA ALA A 113 8.52 3.59 -2.33
C ALA A 113 8.04 2.63 -3.42
N ILE A 114 7.75 3.14 -4.61
CA ILE A 114 7.21 2.39 -5.74
C ILE A 114 8.09 1.21 -6.15
N ASP A 115 9.40 1.31 -6.00
CA ASP A 115 10.34 0.25 -6.35
C ASP A 115 10.16 -1.03 -5.50
N HIS A 116 9.36 -0.95 -4.44
CA HIS A 116 9.16 -2.02 -3.46
C HIS A 116 7.70 -2.39 -3.28
N ILE A 117 6.78 -1.72 -3.97
CA ILE A 117 5.34 -1.98 -3.91
C ILE A 117 4.96 -2.94 -5.03
N ASP A 118 4.20 -3.97 -4.69
CA ASP A 118 3.74 -4.99 -5.63
C ASP A 118 2.31 -4.72 -6.14
N GLY A 119 1.56 -3.85 -5.47
CA GLY A 119 0.21 -3.46 -5.84
C GLY A 119 -0.51 -2.71 -4.70
N PHE A 120 -1.82 -2.54 -4.83
CA PHE A 120 -2.65 -1.90 -3.82
C PHE A 120 -3.79 -2.81 -3.37
N VAL A 121 -4.17 -2.70 -2.10
CA VAL A 121 -5.44 -3.24 -1.60
C VAL A 121 -6.50 -2.15 -1.71
N ILE A 122 -7.51 -2.39 -2.54
CA ILE A 122 -8.67 -1.50 -2.70
C ILE A 122 -9.84 -2.14 -1.96
N PRO A 123 -10.30 -1.56 -0.83
CA PRO A 123 -11.38 -2.13 -0.05
C PRO A 123 -12.75 -1.90 -0.70
N GLU A 124 -13.76 -2.60 -0.22
CA GLU A 124 -15.18 -2.39 -0.56
C GLU A 124 -15.54 -2.52 -2.05
N VAL A 125 -14.77 -3.26 -2.83
CA VAL A 125 -15.13 -3.59 -4.22
C VAL A 125 -16.25 -4.64 -4.20
N GLY A 126 -17.43 -4.28 -4.65
CA GLY A 126 -18.64 -5.11 -4.50
C GLY A 126 -19.19 -5.68 -5.81
N ASP A 127 -18.92 -5.02 -6.94
CA ASP A 127 -19.41 -5.44 -8.25
C ASP A 127 -18.42 -5.12 -9.38
N VAL A 128 -18.78 -5.48 -10.61
CA VAL A 128 -17.93 -5.28 -11.80
C VAL A 128 -17.68 -3.81 -12.09
N ASP A 129 -18.63 -2.93 -11.81
CA ASP A 129 -18.48 -1.50 -12.08
C ASP A 129 -17.54 -0.84 -11.06
N ASP A 130 -17.51 -1.34 -9.82
CA ASP A 130 -16.51 -0.91 -8.84
C ASP A 130 -15.12 -1.38 -9.23
N TRP A 131 -14.99 -2.61 -9.73
CA TRP A 131 -13.74 -3.13 -10.28
C TRP A 131 -13.19 -2.26 -11.39
N LYS A 132 -14.04 -1.86 -12.35
CA LYS A 132 -13.63 -0.97 -13.44
C LYS A 132 -13.11 0.37 -12.91
N LYS A 133 -13.80 0.97 -11.94
CA LYS A 133 -13.37 2.24 -11.32
C LYS A 133 -12.05 2.10 -10.58
N ALA A 134 -11.82 0.97 -9.93
CA ALA A 134 -10.56 0.68 -9.27
C ALA A 134 -9.41 0.54 -10.29
N ASP A 135 -9.64 -0.20 -11.36
CA ASP A 135 -8.71 -0.39 -12.47
C ASP A 135 -8.39 0.94 -13.19
N GLU A 136 -9.42 1.76 -13.45
CA GLU A 136 -9.25 3.10 -13.99
C GLU A 136 -8.40 4.00 -13.07
N ALA A 137 -8.58 3.91 -11.76
CA ALA A 137 -7.80 4.69 -10.79
C ALA A 137 -6.33 4.24 -10.75
N ILE A 138 -6.07 2.94 -10.81
CA ILE A 138 -4.71 2.38 -10.92
C ILE A 138 -4.05 2.86 -12.22
N THR A 139 -4.72 2.69 -13.35
CA THR A 139 -4.24 3.15 -14.66
C THR A 139 -3.95 4.66 -14.68
N GLN A 140 -4.78 5.45 -14.00
CA GLN A 140 -4.56 6.89 -13.89
C GLN A 140 -3.31 7.21 -13.05
N ALA A 141 -3.07 6.50 -11.96
CA ALA A 141 -1.86 6.67 -11.14
C ALA A 141 -0.60 6.29 -11.92
N GLU A 142 -0.63 5.16 -12.66
CA GLU A 142 0.46 4.74 -13.54
C GLU A 142 0.75 5.80 -14.62
N THR A 143 -0.29 6.28 -15.30
CA THR A 143 -0.16 7.28 -16.37
C THR A 143 0.42 8.59 -15.84
N GLN A 144 0.00 9.03 -14.66
CA GLN A 144 0.47 10.29 -14.06
C GLN A 144 1.97 10.26 -13.77
N HIS A 145 2.52 9.11 -13.45
CA HIS A 145 3.94 8.90 -13.16
C HIS A 145 4.74 8.32 -14.34
N GLY A 146 4.10 8.08 -15.48
CA GLY A 146 4.77 7.50 -16.65
C GLY A 146 5.23 6.05 -16.44
N LEU A 147 4.56 5.32 -15.54
CA LEU A 147 4.80 3.89 -15.30
C LEU A 147 4.21 3.04 -16.44
N GLU A 148 4.77 1.85 -16.64
CA GLU A 148 4.16 0.87 -17.54
C GLU A 148 2.80 0.40 -16.99
N ALA A 149 1.84 0.17 -17.89
CA ALA A 149 0.54 -0.37 -17.51
C ALA A 149 0.69 -1.73 -16.82
N GLY A 150 0.03 -1.89 -15.68
CA GLY A 150 0.11 -3.10 -14.85
C GLY A 150 1.29 -3.14 -13.88
N THR A 151 2.00 -2.03 -13.70
CA THR A 151 3.05 -1.90 -12.67
C THR A 151 2.43 -1.97 -11.26
N LEU A 152 1.23 -1.41 -11.10
CA LEU A 152 0.50 -1.31 -9.82
C LEU A 152 -0.69 -2.29 -9.80
N SER A 153 -0.48 -3.57 -9.98
CA SER A 153 -1.55 -4.58 -10.13
C SER A 153 -2.18 -5.04 -8.82
#